data_db43e4269118a1449beb83df0bbf8302
#
_entry.id   db43e4269118a1449beb83df0bbf8302
#
_cell.length_a   1.000
_cell.length_b   1.000
_cell.length_c   1.000
_cell.angle_alpha   90.00
_cell.angle_beta   90.00
_cell.angle_gamma   90.00
#
_symmetry.space_group_name_H-M   'P 1'
#
loop_
_entity.id
_entity.type
_entity.pdbx_description
1 polymer ?
#
loop_
_entity_poly.entity_id
_entity_poly.type
_entity_poly.pdbx_seq_one_letter_code
_entity_poly.pdbx_strand_id
1 'polypeptide(L)'
;TPGISSAASDVYKRQTQFRLDRAEHELHINSGLLKAIGMIDEIISTIRESDDRSTARTSLMNAPFEFSEIQANHILDMQLGRLTRLGRDQVEEKVEELSTLITELQAILADDKELRNLIINELEEIRDEHANERRTQLVDDPGDFLIEDLIDDEDLVFSLSSGGYVKTVSSDEFRSQGRGGRGVAGAGLK
;
A
#
# COMPACT_ATOMS: atom_id res chain seq x y z
N THR A 1 17.01 -13.65 -4.31
CA THR A 1 16.12 -12.46 -4.34
C THR A 1 14.69 -12.94 -4.20
N PRO A 2 13.96 -12.59 -3.15
CA PRO A 2 12.54 -12.90 -3.09
C PRO A 2 11.87 -12.23 -4.29
N GLY A 3 11.30 -13.03 -5.18
CA GLY A 3 10.55 -12.51 -6.31
C GLY A 3 9.36 -11.69 -5.79
N ILE A 4 9.23 -10.47 -6.26
CA ILE A 4 8.01 -9.69 -6.04
C ILE A 4 6.87 -10.56 -6.54
N SER A 5 5.86 -10.78 -5.71
CA SER A 5 4.72 -11.62 -6.07
C SER A 5 4.06 -11.07 -7.35
N SER A 6 3.78 -11.92 -8.30
CA SER A 6 3.06 -11.57 -9.54
C SER A 6 1.81 -10.73 -9.25
N ALA A 7 1.06 -11.09 -8.20
CA ALA A 7 -0.13 -10.36 -7.78
C ALA A 7 0.18 -8.92 -7.32
N ALA A 8 1.30 -8.69 -6.63
CA ALA A 8 1.71 -7.34 -6.24
C ALA A 8 2.07 -6.50 -7.47
N SER A 9 2.87 -7.06 -8.40
CA SER A 9 3.20 -6.37 -9.65
C SER A 9 1.96 -6.02 -10.46
N ASP A 10 0.95 -6.88 -10.50
CA ASP A 10 -0.31 -6.63 -11.21
C ASP A 10 -1.12 -5.48 -10.56
N VAL A 11 -1.08 -5.35 -9.23
CA VAL A 11 -1.71 -4.23 -8.53
C VAL A 11 -1.03 -2.92 -8.93
N TYR A 12 0.30 -2.87 -8.87
CA TYR A 12 1.05 -1.67 -9.27
C TYR A 12 0.82 -1.30 -10.74
N LYS A 13 0.82 -2.27 -11.66
CA LYS A 13 0.52 -2.01 -13.08
C LYS A 13 -0.87 -1.40 -13.27
N ARG A 14 -1.88 -1.93 -12.60
CA ARG A 14 -3.26 -1.38 -12.69
C ARG A 14 -3.36 0.02 -12.09
N GLN A 15 -2.69 0.28 -10.97
CA GLN A 15 -2.66 1.62 -10.37
C GLN A 15 -1.93 2.62 -11.27
N THR A 16 -0.81 2.24 -11.85
CA THR A 16 -0.06 3.08 -12.79
C THR A 16 -0.86 3.35 -14.05
N GLN A 17 -1.54 2.34 -14.61
CA GLN A 17 -2.44 2.53 -15.76
C GLN A 17 -3.59 3.49 -15.43
N PHE A 18 -4.23 3.32 -14.30
CA PHE A 18 -5.31 4.23 -13.87
C PHE A 18 -4.81 5.69 -13.72
N ARG A 19 -3.61 5.87 -13.15
CA ARG A 19 -3.00 7.20 -13.05
C ARG A 19 -2.66 7.78 -14.42
N LEU A 20 -2.19 6.95 -15.35
CA LEU A 20 -1.90 7.34 -16.72
C LEU A 20 -3.17 7.80 -17.44
N ASP A 21 -4.22 6.98 -17.43
CA ASP A 21 -5.49 7.30 -18.08
C ASP A 21 -6.07 8.62 -17.55
N ARG A 22 -5.95 8.85 -16.25
CA ARG A 22 -6.39 10.09 -15.61
C ARG A 22 -5.54 11.29 -16.03
N ALA A 23 -4.22 11.15 -16.06
CA ALA A 23 -3.30 12.20 -16.47
C ALA A 23 -3.50 12.57 -17.95
N GLU A 24 -3.69 11.58 -18.82
CA GLU A 24 -4.00 11.79 -20.24
C GLU A 24 -5.33 12.53 -20.43
N HIS A 25 -6.35 12.18 -19.66
CA HIS A 25 -7.64 12.87 -19.68
C HIS A 25 -7.50 14.34 -19.22
N GLU A 26 -6.78 14.60 -18.13
CA GLU A 26 -6.50 15.94 -17.61
C GLU A 26 -5.67 16.76 -18.63
N LEU A 27 -4.66 16.15 -19.24
CA LEU A 27 -3.85 16.80 -20.29
C LEU A 27 -4.72 17.19 -21.49
N HIS A 28 -5.60 16.30 -21.92
CA HIS A 28 -6.51 16.58 -23.03
C HIS A 28 -7.40 17.81 -22.74
N ILE A 29 -7.96 17.91 -21.53
CA ILE A 29 -8.76 19.05 -21.11
C ILE A 29 -7.92 20.33 -21.05
N ASN A 30 -6.77 20.30 -20.39
CA ASN A 30 -5.91 21.48 -20.22
C ASN A 30 -5.33 21.98 -21.55
N SER A 31 -5.00 21.07 -22.47
CA SER A 31 -4.59 21.43 -23.83
C SER A 31 -5.71 22.15 -24.59
N GLY A 32 -6.96 21.70 -24.41
CA GLY A 32 -8.13 22.40 -24.93
C GLY A 32 -8.31 23.79 -24.33
N LEU A 33 -8.12 23.92 -23.01
CA LEU A 33 -8.20 25.21 -22.33
C LEU A 33 -7.10 26.17 -22.78
N LEU A 34 -5.88 25.69 -22.97
CA LEU A 34 -4.77 26.50 -23.48
C LEU A 34 -5.09 27.05 -24.88
N LYS A 35 -5.62 26.20 -25.77
CA LYS A 35 -6.10 26.59 -27.10
C LYS A 35 -7.26 27.60 -26.99
N ALA A 36 -8.21 27.40 -26.08
CA ALA A 36 -9.35 28.25 -25.84
C ALA A 36 -8.93 29.66 -25.35
N ILE A 37 -7.93 29.75 -24.48
CA ILE A 37 -7.39 31.04 -24.02
C ILE A 37 -6.81 31.84 -25.19
N GLY A 38 -6.17 31.16 -26.14
CA GLY A 38 -5.64 31.81 -27.36
C GLY A 38 -6.71 32.35 -28.33
N MET A 39 -7.94 31.85 -28.23
CA MET A 39 -9.06 32.18 -29.12
C MET A 39 -10.31 32.63 -28.33
N ILE A 40 -10.09 33.26 -27.18
CA ILE A 40 -11.17 33.52 -26.23
C ILE A 40 -12.27 34.41 -26.75
N ASP A 41 -11.92 35.43 -27.50
CA ASP A 41 -12.87 36.41 -28.06
C ASP A 41 -13.80 35.77 -29.10
N GLU A 42 -13.22 34.93 -29.97
CA GLU A 42 -13.99 34.19 -30.98
C GLU A 42 -14.92 33.15 -30.30
N ILE A 43 -14.43 32.47 -29.29
CA ILE A 43 -15.25 31.50 -28.53
C ILE A 43 -16.44 32.19 -27.85
N ILE A 44 -16.20 33.34 -27.20
CA ILE A 44 -17.27 34.10 -26.53
C ILE A 44 -18.31 34.57 -27.57
N SER A 45 -17.88 35.07 -28.71
CA SER A 45 -18.79 35.50 -29.79
C SER A 45 -19.63 34.31 -30.27
N THR A 46 -19.00 33.19 -30.58
CA THR A 46 -19.67 31.95 -31.03
C THR A 46 -20.70 31.44 -30.03
N ILE A 47 -20.36 31.46 -28.73
CA ILE A 47 -21.30 31.03 -27.67
C ILE A 47 -22.51 31.98 -27.59
N ARG A 48 -22.30 33.30 -27.72
CA ARG A 48 -23.37 34.30 -27.67
C ARG A 48 -24.30 34.28 -28.87
N GLU A 49 -23.76 33.93 -30.05
CA GLU A 49 -24.51 33.82 -31.30
C GLU A 49 -25.27 32.49 -31.42
N SER A 50 -24.99 31.52 -30.57
CA SER A 50 -25.64 30.21 -30.57
C SER A 50 -26.99 30.28 -29.84
N ASP A 51 -28.02 29.71 -30.44
CA ASP A 51 -29.38 29.69 -29.90
C ASP A 51 -29.49 28.80 -28.64
N ASP A 52 -28.71 27.73 -28.60
CA ASP A 52 -28.70 26.78 -27.47
C ASP A 52 -27.28 26.17 -27.24
N ARG A 53 -27.15 25.47 -26.13
CA ARG A 53 -25.91 24.80 -25.74
C ARG A 53 -25.44 23.75 -26.75
N SER A 54 -26.37 23.02 -27.39
CA SER A 54 -26.05 22.00 -28.37
C SER A 54 -25.44 22.59 -29.63
N THR A 55 -26.01 23.69 -30.08
CA THR A 55 -25.51 24.48 -31.23
C THR A 55 -24.13 25.07 -30.93
N ALA A 56 -23.95 25.65 -29.73
CA ALA A 56 -22.66 26.17 -29.29
C ALA A 56 -21.59 25.07 -29.27
N ARG A 57 -21.91 23.88 -28.71
CA ARG A 57 -21.01 22.74 -28.70
C ARG A 57 -20.61 22.32 -30.10
N THR A 58 -21.57 22.18 -31.00
CA THR A 58 -21.31 21.78 -32.38
C THR A 58 -20.43 22.80 -33.11
N SER A 59 -20.64 24.07 -32.86
CA SER A 59 -19.81 25.15 -33.43
C SER A 59 -18.37 25.09 -32.90
N LEU A 60 -18.17 24.81 -31.61
CA LEU A 60 -16.85 24.66 -31.04
C LEU A 60 -16.11 23.39 -31.53
N MET A 61 -16.86 22.35 -31.91
CA MET A 61 -16.29 21.13 -32.48
C MET A 61 -15.87 21.27 -33.94
N ASN A 62 -16.44 22.23 -34.66
CA ASN A 62 -16.14 22.48 -36.06
C ASN A 62 -15.03 23.55 -36.23
N ALA A 63 -14.59 23.72 -37.48
CA ALA A 63 -13.64 24.78 -37.84
C ALA A 63 -14.22 26.16 -37.46
N PRO A 64 -13.39 27.11 -37.00
CA PRO A 64 -11.93 27.01 -36.87
C PRO A 64 -11.44 26.38 -35.55
N PHE A 65 -12.33 26.04 -34.62
CA PHE A 65 -11.94 25.65 -33.27
C PHE A 65 -11.48 24.19 -33.14
N GLU A 66 -12.20 23.26 -33.76
CA GLU A 66 -11.85 21.82 -33.76
C GLU A 66 -11.60 21.24 -32.38
N PHE A 67 -12.39 21.60 -31.38
CA PHE A 67 -12.34 20.99 -30.05
C PHE A 67 -12.99 19.61 -30.07
N SER A 68 -12.48 18.72 -29.22
CA SER A 68 -13.20 17.48 -28.96
C SER A 68 -14.50 17.75 -28.19
N GLU A 69 -15.43 16.81 -28.20
CA GLU A 69 -16.68 16.93 -27.44
C GLU A 69 -16.43 17.16 -25.95
N ILE A 70 -15.41 16.48 -25.37
CA ILE A 70 -15.03 16.63 -23.97
C ILE A 70 -14.52 18.04 -23.69
N GLN A 71 -13.66 18.57 -24.55
CA GLN A 71 -13.12 19.93 -24.44
C GLN A 71 -14.22 20.99 -24.61
N ALA A 72 -15.07 20.83 -25.62
CA ALA A 72 -16.18 21.73 -25.86
C ALA A 72 -17.17 21.78 -24.69
N ASN A 73 -17.54 20.63 -24.15
CA ASN A 73 -18.39 20.57 -22.97
C ASN A 73 -17.73 21.23 -21.76
N HIS A 74 -16.44 21.00 -21.53
CA HIS A 74 -15.70 21.60 -20.42
C HIS A 74 -15.64 23.14 -20.53
N ILE A 75 -15.41 23.67 -21.73
CA ILE A 75 -15.43 25.11 -22.01
C ILE A 75 -16.81 25.69 -21.73
N LEU A 76 -17.89 25.04 -22.18
CA LEU A 76 -19.26 25.48 -21.99
C LEU A 76 -19.74 25.38 -20.53
N ASP A 77 -19.20 24.46 -19.74
CA ASP A 77 -19.49 24.31 -18.31
C ASP A 77 -18.76 25.33 -17.45
N MET A 78 -17.69 25.89 -17.97
CA MET A 78 -16.89 26.88 -17.26
C MET A 78 -17.58 28.25 -17.28
N GLN A 79 -17.61 28.92 -16.12
CA GLN A 79 -18.08 30.31 -16.07
C GLN A 79 -17.14 31.21 -16.90
N LEU A 80 -17.70 32.01 -17.79
CA LEU A 80 -16.95 32.95 -18.65
C LEU A 80 -15.95 33.83 -17.86
N GLY A 81 -16.35 34.31 -16.68
CA GLY A 81 -15.45 35.08 -15.82
C GLY A 81 -14.28 34.28 -15.24
N ARG A 82 -14.34 32.95 -15.26
CA ARG A 82 -13.24 32.09 -14.85
C ARG A 82 -12.30 31.84 -16.05
N LEU A 83 -12.85 31.65 -17.21
CA LEU A 83 -12.08 31.48 -18.45
C LEU A 83 -11.19 32.71 -18.76
N THR A 84 -11.73 33.90 -18.53
CA THR A 84 -10.99 35.18 -18.76
C THR A 84 -9.95 35.46 -17.63
N ARG A 85 -10.06 34.82 -16.46
CA ARG A 85 -9.15 35.01 -15.32
C ARG A 85 -8.09 33.89 -15.21
N LEU A 86 -8.23 32.83 -15.98
CA LEU A 86 -7.21 31.78 -16.06
C LEU A 86 -5.94 32.37 -16.65
N GLY A 87 -4.90 32.44 -15.84
CA GLY A 87 -3.57 32.80 -16.33
C GLY A 87 -3.10 31.75 -17.32
N ARG A 88 -2.74 32.18 -18.52
CA ARG A 88 -2.17 31.30 -19.54
C ARG A 88 -0.99 30.51 -19.01
N ASP A 89 -0.11 31.18 -18.27
CA ASP A 89 1.09 30.60 -17.69
C ASP A 89 0.78 29.41 -16.75
N GLN A 90 -0.30 29.51 -15.95
CA GLN A 90 -0.72 28.43 -15.05
C GLN A 90 -1.20 27.19 -15.81
N VAL A 91 -1.89 27.39 -16.94
CA VAL A 91 -2.36 26.27 -17.78
C VAL A 91 -1.19 25.66 -18.55
N GLU A 92 -0.25 26.46 -19.04
CA GLU A 92 0.98 26.00 -19.70
C GLU A 92 1.81 25.15 -18.73
N GLU A 93 2.05 25.63 -17.52
CA GLU A 93 2.77 24.89 -16.46
C GLU A 93 2.09 23.55 -16.16
N LYS A 94 0.75 23.56 -16.07
CA LYS A 94 -0.02 22.32 -15.83
C LYS A 94 0.07 21.33 -16.98
N VAL A 95 0.09 21.79 -18.22
CA VAL A 95 0.29 20.95 -19.40
C VAL A 95 1.69 20.33 -19.40
N GLU A 96 2.73 21.08 -19.03
CA GLU A 96 4.10 20.58 -18.90
C GLU A 96 4.22 19.50 -17.81
N GLU A 97 3.67 19.79 -16.61
CA GLU A 97 3.65 18.83 -15.51
C GLU A 97 2.99 17.49 -15.90
N LEU A 98 1.80 17.59 -16.53
CA LEU A 98 1.05 16.41 -16.96
C LEU A 98 1.79 15.64 -18.06
N SER A 99 2.43 16.33 -18.99
CA SER A 99 3.21 15.70 -20.06
C SER A 99 4.42 14.93 -19.50
N THR A 100 5.10 15.51 -18.52
CA THR A 100 6.21 14.87 -17.81
C THR A 100 5.72 13.63 -17.06
N LEU A 101 4.66 13.77 -16.28
CA LEU A 101 4.05 12.67 -15.52
C LEU A 101 3.61 11.50 -16.44
N ILE A 102 2.99 11.80 -17.58
CA ILE A 102 2.59 10.78 -18.57
C ILE A 102 3.81 10.01 -19.08
N THR A 103 4.89 10.72 -19.40
CA THR A 103 6.13 10.10 -19.87
C THR A 103 6.71 9.14 -18.82
N GLU A 104 6.73 9.55 -17.56
CA GLU A 104 7.20 8.72 -16.43
C GLU A 104 6.31 7.48 -16.24
N LEU A 105 4.98 7.65 -16.23
CA LEU A 105 4.04 6.54 -16.06
C LEU A 105 4.10 5.55 -17.23
N GLN A 106 4.27 6.04 -18.45
CA GLN A 106 4.47 5.20 -19.64
C GLN A 106 5.79 4.41 -19.56
N ALA A 107 6.87 5.02 -19.08
CA ALA A 107 8.15 4.34 -18.89
C ALA A 107 8.03 3.19 -17.86
N ILE A 108 7.34 3.42 -16.73
CA ILE A 108 7.09 2.40 -15.71
C ILE A 108 6.29 1.22 -16.27
N LEU A 109 5.29 1.49 -17.13
CA LEU A 109 4.46 0.44 -17.74
C LEU A 109 5.19 -0.33 -18.86
N ALA A 110 6.15 0.32 -19.52
CA ALA A 110 6.90 -0.27 -20.63
C ALA A 110 8.02 -1.22 -20.17
N ASP A 111 8.61 -1.00 -18.99
CA ASP A 111 9.73 -1.78 -18.48
C ASP A 111 9.47 -2.32 -17.06
N ASP A 112 9.48 -3.64 -16.93
CA ASP A 112 9.36 -4.33 -15.63
C ASP A 112 10.50 -3.96 -14.65
N LYS A 113 11.62 -3.43 -15.12
CA LYS A 113 12.70 -2.94 -14.26
C LYS A 113 12.31 -1.63 -13.59
N GLU A 114 11.73 -0.71 -14.34
CA GLU A 114 11.24 0.57 -13.79
C GLU A 114 10.14 0.34 -12.76
N LEU A 115 9.23 -0.60 -13.02
CA LEU A 115 8.22 -1.00 -12.05
C LEU A 115 8.86 -1.56 -10.76
N ARG A 116 9.91 -2.38 -10.88
CA ARG A 116 10.62 -2.90 -9.70
C ARG A 116 11.35 -1.82 -8.94
N ASN A 117 12.00 -0.89 -9.64
CA ASN A 117 12.67 0.26 -9.03
C ASN A 117 11.68 1.11 -8.22
N LEU A 118 10.49 1.38 -8.76
CA LEU A 118 9.43 2.08 -8.05
C LEU A 118 9.07 1.37 -6.73
N ILE A 119 8.82 0.06 -6.79
CA ILE A 119 8.47 -0.73 -5.60
C ILE A 119 9.63 -0.75 -4.58
N ILE A 120 10.87 -0.86 -5.06
CA ILE A 120 12.05 -0.85 -4.18
C ILE A 120 12.17 0.49 -3.46
N ASN A 121 12.02 1.61 -4.17
CA ASN A 121 12.09 2.95 -3.60
C ASN A 121 11.03 3.15 -2.52
N GLU A 122 9.77 2.79 -2.79
CA GLU A 122 8.70 2.87 -1.79
C GLU A 122 8.97 2.00 -0.55
N LEU A 123 9.51 0.80 -0.74
CA LEU A 123 9.88 -0.08 0.37
C LEU A 123 11.08 0.46 1.16
N GLU A 124 12.01 1.12 0.50
CA GLU A 124 13.16 1.77 1.16
C GLU A 124 12.72 2.97 1.99
N GLU A 125 11.80 3.79 1.50
CA GLU A 125 11.19 4.89 2.27
C GLU A 125 10.49 4.35 3.54
N ILE A 126 9.68 3.30 3.41
CA ILE A 126 9.00 2.66 4.55
C ILE A 126 10.03 2.07 5.53
N ARG A 127 11.08 1.43 5.02
CA ARG A 127 12.16 0.90 5.86
C ARG A 127 12.83 2.02 6.65
N ASP A 128 13.20 3.11 5.99
CA ASP A 128 13.97 4.19 6.61
C ASP A 128 13.14 4.94 7.68
N GLU A 129 11.82 5.00 7.50
CA GLU A 129 10.90 5.61 8.48
C GLU A 129 10.55 4.67 9.65
N HIS A 130 10.41 3.35 9.39
CA HIS A 130 9.82 2.43 10.34
C HIS A 130 10.75 1.31 10.80
N ALA A 131 11.97 1.18 10.26
CA ALA A 131 12.89 0.11 10.64
C ALA A 131 13.31 0.25 12.09
N ASN A 132 13.34 -0.87 12.78
CA ASN A 132 13.90 -1.00 14.11
C ASN A 132 14.87 -2.18 14.16
N GLU A 133 15.70 -2.21 15.21
CA GLU A 133 16.65 -3.29 15.39
C GLU A 133 15.95 -4.64 15.54
N ARG A 134 16.59 -5.68 15.02
CA ARG A 134 16.09 -7.04 15.13
C ARG A 134 16.03 -7.47 16.59
N ARG A 135 14.86 -7.88 17.07
CA ARG A 135 14.65 -8.34 18.45
C ARG A 135 15.10 -9.78 18.65
N THR A 136 15.08 -10.60 17.60
CA THR A 136 15.49 -12.00 17.63
C THR A 136 17.01 -12.08 17.59
N GLN A 137 17.61 -12.70 18.59
CA GLN A 137 19.03 -13.02 18.57
C GLN A 137 19.27 -14.29 17.75
N LEU A 138 20.32 -14.27 16.94
CA LEU A 138 20.81 -15.47 16.28
C LEU A 138 21.80 -16.12 17.24
N VAL A 139 21.46 -17.31 17.70
CA VAL A 139 22.34 -18.16 18.49
C VAL A 139 22.69 -19.39 17.66
N ASP A 140 23.86 -19.97 17.93
CA ASP A 140 24.22 -21.24 17.32
C ASP A 140 23.22 -22.30 17.77
N ASP A 141 22.91 -23.22 16.88
CA ASP A 141 22.03 -24.35 17.21
C ASP A 141 22.69 -25.20 18.32
N PRO A 142 22.09 -25.33 19.48
CA PRO A 142 22.67 -26.14 20.58
C PRO A 142 22.73 -27.64 20.25
N GLY A 143 22.28 -28.04 19.06
CA GLY A 143 22.16 -29.43 18.64
C GLY A 143 20.81 -30.05 18.94
N ASP A 144 20.66 -31.33 18.67
CA ASP A 144 19.45 -32.08 19.00
C ASP A 144 19.25 -32.11 20.52
N PHE A 145 18.12 -31.59 20.97
CA PHE A 145 17.72 -31.76 22.37
C PHE A 145 17.56 -33.23 22.70
N LEU A 146 18.34 -33.70 23.64
CA LEU A 146 18.12 -35.02 24.22
C LEU A 146 16.83 -34.98 25.07
N ILE A 147 16.16 -36.11 25.19
CA ILE A 147 14.93 -36.20 26.02
C ILE A 147 15.23 -35.76 27.45
N GLU A 148 16.48 -36.02 27.91
CA GLU A 148 16.97 -35.62 29.22
C GLU A 148 17.01 -34.08 29.41
N ASP A 149 17.25 -33.29 28.33
CA ASP A 149 17.27 -31.81 28.37
C ASP A 149 15.87 -31.19 28.54
N LEU A 150 14.82 -31.98 28.32
CA LEU A 150 13.42 -31.57 28.46
C LEU A 150 12.85 -31.92 29.85
N ILE A 151 13.64 -32.57 30.69
CA ILE A 151 13.24 -32.94 32.05
C ILE A 151 13.68 -31.81 33.00
N ASP A 152 12.70 -31.15 33.62
CA ASP A 152 12.99 -30.11 34.60
C ASP A 152 13.70 -30.74 35.81
N ASP A 153 14.72 -30.04 36.35
CA ASP A 153 15.37 -30.41 37.61
C ASP A 153 14.37 -30.21 38.75
N GLU A 154 13.86 -31.33 39.29
CA GLU A 154 12.94 -31.34 40.42
C GLU A 154 13.56 -32.03 41.65
N ASP A 155 13.31 -31.47 42.82
CA ASP A 155 13.61 -32.14 44.09
C ASP A 155 12.63 -33.28 44.31
N LEU A 156 13.13 -34.53 44.25
CA LEU A 156 12.30 -35.71 44.39
C LEU A 156 12.53 -36.38 45.74
N VAL A 157 11.45 -36.76 46.39
CA VAL A 157 11.49 -37.63 47.57
C VAL A 157 11.43 -39.07 47.09
N PHE A 158 12.48 -39.81 47.47
CA PHE A 158 12.65 -41.20 47.13
C PHE A 158 12.17 -42.09 48.31
N SER A 159 11.25 -43.00 48.04
CA SER A 159 10.73 -43.99 49.07
C SER A 159 11.05 -45.38 48.63
N LEU A 160 11.71 -46.16 49.56
CA LEU A 160 12.00 -47.55 49.36
C LEU A 160 11.23 -48.37 50.39
N SER A 161 10.42 -49.32 49.93
CA SER A 161 9.70 -50.26 50.85
C SER A 161 10.55 -51.45 51.23
N SER A 162 10.21 -52.10 52.33
CA SER A 162 10.87 -53.36 52.81
C SER A 162 10.73 -54.49 51.77
N GLY A 163 9.76 -54.44 50.88
CA GLY A 163 9.57 -55.41 49.79
C GLY A 163 10.37 -55.11 48.55
N GLY A 164 11.25 -54.06 48.53
CA GLY A 164 12.09 -53.69 47.40
C GLY A 164 11.41 -52.79 46.33
N TYR A 165 10.20 -52.28 46.60
CA TYR A 165 9.53 -51.32 45.65
C TYR A 165 10.04 -49.92 45.93
N VAL A 166 10.30 -49.22 44.79
CA VAL A 166 10.77 -47.84 44.75
C VAL A 166 9.67 -46.94 44.19
N LYS A 167 9.48 -45.79 44.82
CA LYS A 167 8.62 -44.70 44.31
C LYS A 167 9.31 -43.39 44.51
N THR A 168 9.24 -42.54 43.50
CA THR A 168 9.65 -41.13 43.58
C THR A 168 8.40 -40.25 43.49
N VAL A 169 8.42 -39.16 44.25
CA VAL A 169 7.32 -38.17 44.31
C VAL A 169 7.96 -36.80 44.44
N SER A 170 7.44 -35.79 43.79
CA SER A 170 7.93 -34.42 43.93
C SER A 170 7.91 -33.97 45.40
N SER A 171 8.95 -33.27 45.81
CA SER A 171 9.06 -32.73 47.17
C SER A 171 7.89 -31.79 47.52
N ASP A 172 7.29 -31.17 46.55
CA ASP A 172 6.16 -30.26 46.71
C ASP A 172 4.88 -30.94 47.19
N GLU A 173 4.75 -32.25 47.01
CA GLU A 173 3.66 -33.03 47.58
C GLU A 173 3.76 -33.20 49.10
N PHE A 174 4.97 -33.01 49.69
CA PHE A 174 5.22 -33.11 51.11
C PHE A 174 5.09 -31.77 51.84
N ARG A 175 3.88 -31.27 51.94
CA ARG A 175 3.58 -29.99 52.60
C ARG A 175 3.59 -30.15 54.12
N SER A 176 4.06 -29.12 54.84
CA SER A 176 3.95 -29.04 56.30
C SER A 176 2.48 -29.16 56.74
N GLN A 177 2.17 -30.15 57.60
CA GLN A 177 0.80 -30.39 58.03
C GLN A 177 0.60 -29.94 59.47
N GLY A 178 -0.58 -29.35 59.77
CA GLY A 178 -1.01 -29.03 61.14
C GLY A 178 -1.44 -30.26 61.92
N ARG A 179 -1.65 -30.09 63.23
CA ARG A 179 -2.15 -31.16 64.12
C ARG A 179 -3.49 -31.71 63.62
N GLY A 180 -3.58 -33.03 63.36
CA GLY A 180 -4.77 -33.76 62.94
C GLY A 180 -4.89 -33.94 61.41
N GLY A 181 -3.92 -33.47 60.57
CA GLY A 181 -3.88 -33.72 59.14
C GLY A 181 -3.52 -35.17 58.81
N ARG A 182 -4.04 -35.71 57.69
CA ARG A 182 -3.60 -37.01 57.15
C ARG A 182 -2.31 -36.74 56.36
N GLY A 183 -1.23 -37.42 56.78
CA GLY A 183 0.03 -37.37 56.07
C GLY A 183 -0.06 -37.92 54.65
N VAL A 184 0.96 -37.63 53.85
CA VAL A 184 1.09 -38.17 52.49
C VAL A 184 1.45 -39.63 52.55
N ALA A 185 0.70 -40.52 51.89
CA ALA A 185 1.01 -41.98 51.88
C ALA A 185 2.24 -42.21 50.97
N GLY A 186 3.38 -42.48 51.58
CA GLY A 186 4.64 -42.71 50.84
C GLY A 186 4.61 -43.94 49.93
N ALA A 187 4.04 -45.05 50.41
CA ALA A 187 3.83 -46.26 49.62
C ALA A 187 2.64 -47.05 50.16
N GLY A 188 1.70 -47.46 49.33
CA GLY A 188 0.67 -48.44 49.65
C GLY A 188 1.24 -49.85 49.48
N LEU A 189 1.37 -50.59 50.56
CA LEU A 189 1.64 -52.04 50.48
C LEU A 189 0.38 -52.70 49.95
N LYS A 190 0.46 -53.44 48.86
CA LYS A 190 -0.52 -54.39 48.40
C LYS A 190 -0.11 -55.76 48.92
#